data_cccaf626917193ff19ce47bce6413cc3
#
_entry.id   cccaf626917193ff19ce47bce6413cc3
#
_cell.length_a   1.000
_cell.length_b   1.000
_cell.length_c   1.000
_cell.angle_alpha   90.00
_cell.angle_beta   90.00
_cell.angle_gamma   90.00
#
_symmetry.space_group_name_H-M   'P 1'
#
loop_
_entity.id
_entity.type
_entity.pdbx_description
1 polymer ?
#
loop_
_entity_poly.entity_id
_entity_poly.type
_entity_poly.pdbx_seq_one_letter_code
_entity_poly.pdbx_strand_id
1 'polypeptide(L)'
;MRDKKIKSPKILVVAGGWSDERDVSIMSGKNVFYCLKKNKFNVKFLDIKKNNIEQILDIKPDIIFNSLHGEFGEDGGINSFAYKNKINITHSGAISSALCFNKRLLKNFLKKKLNISTPKEIKFNKKVEFPVILKPNWGGSSKGIKFLNSKEDLKKNISNHQNLIEEIIYGKELTV
;
A
#
# COMPACT_ATOMS: atom_id res chain seq x y z
N MET A 1 38.52 22.30 13.87
CA MET A 1 37.13 21.78 13.80
C MET A 1 37.22 20.30 14.02
N ARG A 2 36.63 19.76 15.10
CA ARG A 2 36.63 18.32 15.34
C ARG A 2 35.57 17.70 14.41
N ASP A 3 35.99 16.85 13.47
CA ASP A 3 35.08 16.02 12.68
C ASP A 3 34.21 15.21 13.62
N LYS A 4 32.95 15.66 13.81
CA LYS A 4 31.94 14.81 14.44
C LYS A 4 31.75 13.63 13.48
N LYS A 5 32.34 12.48 13.80
CA LYS A 5 32.00 11.21 13.13
C LYS A 5 30.49 11.08 13.12
N ILE A 6 29.88 11.30 11.97
CA ILE A 6 28.46 11.09 11.76
C ILE A 6 28.23 9.61 12.05
N LYS A 7 27.58 9.30 13.17
CA LYS A 7 27.26 7.90 13.54
C LYS A 7 26.36 7.33 12.46
N SER A 8 26.76 6.23 11.84
CA SER A 8 25.94 5.55 10.83
C SER A 8 24.56 5.26 11.41
N PRO A 9 23.46 5.67 10.74
CA PRO A 9 22.12 5.47 11.26
C PRO A 9 21.80 3.97 11.39
N LYS A 10 21.06 3.61 12.45
CA LYS A 10 20.52 2.29 12.62
C LYS A 10 19.28 2.14 11.75
N ILE A 11 19.36 1.34 10.71
CA ILE A 11 18.28 1.07 9.76
C ILE A 11 17.54 -0.19 10.22
N LEU A 12 16.22 -0.14 10.24
CA LEU A 12 15.37 -1.30 10.43
C LEU A 12 14.58 -1.56 9.14
N VAL A 13 14.87 -2.66 8.49
CA VAL A 13 14.03 -3.15 7.38
C VAL A 13 12.85 -3.90 7.97
N VAL A 14 11.64 -3.41 7.74
CA VAL A 14 10.40 -4.08 8.12
C VAL A 14 9.77 -4.73 6.89
N ALA A 15 9.38 -5.99 7.03
CA ALA A 15 8.77 -6.78 5.96
C ALA A 15 7.74 -7.76 6.54
N GLY A 16 7.05 -8.52 5.72
CA GLY A 16 6.02 -9.46 6.15
C GLY A 16 4.64 -8.82 6.16
N GLY A 17 4.12 -8.53 7.33
CA GLY A 17 2.75 -8.05 7.46
C GLY A 17 1.72 -9.19 7.40
N TRP A 18 0.45 -8.84 7.24
CA TRP A 18 -0.68 -9.78 7.20
C TRP A 18 -1.55 -9.62 5.95
N SER A 19 -1.07 -8.88 4.96
CA SER A 19 -1.71 -8.80 3.66
C SER A 19 -1.44 -10.06 2.82
N ASP A 20 -2.20 -10.24 1.77
CA ASP A 20 -1.98 -11.32 0.80
C ASP A 20 -0.64 -11.22 0.03
N GLU A 21 0.11 -10.13 0.24
CA GLU A 21 1.40 -9.88 -0.40
C GLU A 21 2.58 -10.10 0.55
N ARG A 22 2.32 -10.79 1.67
CA ARG A 22 3.33 -11.07 2.70
C ARG A 22 4.62 -11.68 2.16
N ASP A 23 4.52 -12.70 1.30
CA ASP A 23 5.69 -13.41 0.78
C ASP A 23 6.54 -12.51 -0.12
N VAL A 24 5.91 -11.68 -0.94
CA VAL A 24 6.59 -10.67 -1.76
C VAL A 24 7.28 -9.65 -0.88
N SER A 25 6.62 -9.20 0.18
CA SER A 25 7.17 -8.29 1.18
C SER A 25 8.43 -8.86 1.84
N ILE A 26 8.39 -10.12 2.28
CA ILE A 26 9.55 -10.80 2.89
C ILE A 26 10.71 -10.91 1.90
N MET A 27 10.42 -11.29 0.66
CA MET A 27 11.44 -11.41 -0.39
C MET A 27 12.11 -10.07 -0.68
N SER A 28 11.33 -9.03 -0.89
CA SER A 28 11.80 -7.66 -1.15
C SER A 28 12.61 -7.13 0.02
N GLY A 29 12.09 -7.29 1.25
CA GLY A 29 12.76 -6.84 2.47
C GLY A 29 14.09 -7.54 2.72
N LYS A 30 14.17 -8.86 2.46
CA LYS A 30 15.44 -9.61 2.55
C LYS A 30 16.47 -9.10 1.54
N ASN A 31 16.05 -8.82 0.30
CA ASN A 31 16.95 -8.29 -0.73
C ASN A 31 17.54 -6.94 -0.29
N VAL A 32 16.70 -6.04 0.23
CA VAL A 32 17.15 -4.75 0.76
C VAL A 32 18.07 -4.94 1.96
N PHE A 33 17.70 -5.80 2.90
CA PHE A 33 18.52 -6.10 4.10
C PHE A 33 19.92 -6.60 3.72
N TYR A 34 20.02 -7.57 2.82
CA TYR A 34 21.32 -8.10 2.38
C TYR A 34 22.14 -7.07 1.61
N CYS A 35 21.49 -6.24 0.76
CA CYS A 35 22.15 -5.15 0.07
C CYS A 35 22.75 -4.14 1.06
N LEU A 36 21.98 -3.68 2.03
CA LEU A 36 22.44 -2.76 3.07
C LEU A 36 23.56 -3.36 3.94
N LYS A 37 23.42 -4.64 4.31
CA LYS A 37 24.43 -5.36 5.09
C LYS A 37 25.76 -5.51 4.32
N LYS A 38 25.69 -5.86 3.02
CA LYS A 38 26.88 -5.93 2.13
C LYS A 38 27.61 -4.58 2.06
N ASN A 39 26.86 -3.49 2.07
CA ASN A 39 27.41 -2.13 2.06
C ASN A 39 27.74 -1.59 3.45
N LYS A 40 27.86 -2.49 4.47
CA LYS A 40 28.30 -2.19 5.85
C LYS A 40 27.42 -1.19 6.61
N PHE A 41 26.16 -1.01 6.23
CA PHE A 41 25.20 -0.25 7.03
C PHE A 41 24.86 -0.99 8.35
N ASN A 42 24.57 -0.22 9.39
CA ASN A 42 24.03 -0.76 10.65
C ASN A 42 22.55 -1.10 10.45
N VAL A 43 22.26 -2.31 9.99
CA VAL A 43 20.92 -2.74 9.59
C VAL A 43 20.41 -3.94 10.39
N LYS A 44 19.15 -3.90 10.77
CA LYS A 44 18.38 -5.02 11.32
C LYS A 44 17.20 -5.34 10.42
N PHE A 45 16.70 -6.57 10.50
CA PHE A 45 15.50 -7.02 9.80
C PHE A 45 14.45 -7.45 10.82
N LEU A 46 13.19 -7.07 10.59
CA LEU A 46 12.06 -7.49 11.41
C LEU A 46 10.91 -7.97 10.51
N ASP A 47 10.53 -9.22 10.69
CA ASP A 47 9.32 -9.79 10.13
C ASP A 47 8.12 -9.35 10.98
N ILE A 48 7.33 -8.40 10.45
CA ILE A 48 6.19 -7.82 11.14
C ILE A 48 5.00 -8.79 11.12
N LYS A 49 4.37 -8.92 12.29
CA LYS A 49 3.10 -9.60 12.53
C LYS A 49 2.24 -8.71 13.43
N LYS A 50 0.93 -8.96 13.53
CA LYS A 50 0.02 -8.15 14.37
C LYS A 50 0.45 -8.08 15.84
N ASN A 51 1.11 -9.11 16.34
CA ASN A 51 1.50 -9.25 17.75
C ASN A 51 2.93 -8.83 18.07
N ASN A 52 3.70 -8.28 17.10
CA ASN A 52 5.10 -7.92 17.35
C ASN A 52 5.51 -6.52 16.85
N ILE A 53 4.55 -5.66 16.49
CA ILE A 53 4.82 -4.31 15.98
C ILE A 53 5.65 -3.50 16.99
N GLU A 54 5.39 -3.66 18.28
CA GLU A 54 6.07 -2.93 19.34
C GLU A 54 7.57 -3.26 19.45
N GLN A 55 8.02 -4.40 18.92
CA GLN A 55 9.46 -4.72 18.83
C GLN A 55 10.26 -3.67 18.04
N ILE A 56 9.61 -2.89 17.19
CA ILE A 56 10.24 -1.74 16.54
C ILE A 56 10.80 -0.77 17.60
N LEU A 57 10.07 -0.53 18.68
CA LEU A 57 10.47 0.38 19.75
C LEU A 57 11.64 -0.16 20.56
N ASP A 58 11.70 -1.48 20.79
CA ASP A 58 12.82 -2.14 21.48
C ASP A 58 14.11 -2.04 20.66
N ILE A 59 13.97 -2.12 19.33
CA ILE A 59 15.09 -2.00 18.40
C ILE A 59 15.65 -0.58 18.38
N LYS A 60 14.82 0.45 18.60
CA LYS A 60 15.17 1.87 18.55
C LYS A 60 15.91 2.25 17.26
N PRO A 61 15.30 2.08 16.09
CA PRO A 61 15.91 2.47 14.82
C PRO A 61 15.91 3.99 14.65
N ASP A 62 16.89 4.51 13.92
CA ASP A 62 16.92 5.90 13.48
C ASP A 62 16.02 6.08 12.24
N ILE A 63 15.91 5.01 11.43
CA ILE A 63 15.09 5.00 10.22
C ILE A 63 14.50 3.59 9.98
N ILE A 64 13.24 3.55 9.59
CA ILE A 64 12.55 2.36 9.10
C ILE A 64 12.61 2.37 7.57
N PHE A 65 13.12 1.28 6.98
CA PHE A 65 12.90 0.96 5.59
C PHE A 65 11.65 0.08 5.50
N ASN A 66 10.57 0.66 4.98
CA ASN A 66 9.32 -0.06 4.84
C ASN A 66 9.33 -0.92 3.57
N SER A 67 9.26 -2.24 3.72
CA SER A 67 9.10 -3.20 2.62
C SER A 67 7.78 -3.96 2.74
N LEU A 68 6.85 -3.47 3.58
CA LEU A 68 5.51 -4.04 3.67
C LEU A 68 4.70 -3.67 2.43
N HIS A 69 3.80 -4.56 2.04
CA HIS A 69 2.83 -4.37 0.96
C HIS A 69 1.41 -4.50 1.50
N GLY A 70 0.48 -3.78 0.87
CA GLY A 70 -0.93 -3.83 1.23
C GLY A 70 -1.26 -3.22 2.59
N GLU A 71 -2.16 -3.86 3.33
CA GLU A 71 -2.63 -3.42 4.65
C GLU A 71 -1.47 -3.19 5.61
N PHE A 72 -1.54 -2.12 6.36
CA PHE A 72 -0.55 -1.59 7.29
C PHE A 72 0.71 -1.01 6.61
N GLY A 73 1.14 -1.57 5.48
CA GLY A 73 2.34 -1.12 4.76
C GLY A 73 2.11 0.08 3.86
N GLU A 74 0.98 0.09 3.14
CA GLU A 74 0.70 1.08 2.09
C GLU A 74 -0.51 1.96 2.40
N ASP A 75 -1.32 1.59 3.39
CA ASP A 75 -2.52 2.32 3.82
C ASP A 75 -2.24 3.48 4.80
N GLY A 76 -0.97 3.73 5.11
CA GLY A 76 -0.54 4.75 6.06
C GLY A 76 -0.40 4.25 7.50
N GLY A 77 -0.67 2.98 7.79
CA GLY A 77 -0.61 2.40 9.13
C GLY A 77 0.79 2.46 9.74
N ILE A 78 1.78 1.87 9.08
CA ILE A 78 3.18 1.90 9.54
C ILE A 78 3.75 3.33 9.60
N ASN A 79 3.33 4.22 8.66
CA ASN A 79 3.76 5.60 8.63
C ASN A 79 3.23 6.39 9.84
N SER A 80 1.96 6.14 10.21
CA SER A 80 1.34 6.72 11.41
C SER A 80 2.03 6.23 12.68
N PHE A 81 2.37 4.92 12.76
CA PHE A 81 3.13 4.35 13.87
C PHE A 81 4.51 5.00 13.99
N ALA A 82 5.24 5.12 12.90
CA ALA A 82 6.56 5.74 12.85
C ALA A 82 6.50 7.22 13.27
N TYR A 83 5.54 7.98 12.73
CA TYR A 83 5.34 9.38 13.08
C TYR A 83 5.05 9.59 14.56
N LYS A 84 4.10 8.81 15.13
CA LYS A 84 3.76 8.86 16.56
C LYS A 84 4.99 8.64 17.45
N ASN A 85 5.89 7.77 17.02
CA ASN A 85 7.09 7.40 17.79
C ASN A 85 8.35 8.19 17.37
N LYS A 86 8.20 9.23 16.53
CA LYS A 86 9.29 10.11 16.06
C LYS A 86 10.42 9.32 15.35
N ILE A 87 10.08 8.27 14.61
CA ILE A 87 11.00 7.47 13.83
C ILE A 87 10.87 7.88 12.36
N ASN A 88 12.00 8.13 11.69
CA ASN A 88 11.99 8.37 10.24
C ASN A 88 11.60 7.10 9.51
N ILE A 89 10.88 7.25 8.40
CA ILE A 89 10.45 6.11 7.58
C ILE A 89 10.56 6.46 6.11
N THR A 90 10.95 5.48 5.29
CA THR A 90 10.84 5.59 3.83
C THR A 90 9.37 5.55 3.42
N HIS A 91 9.06 6.03 2.20
CA HIS A 91 7.72 6.17 1.65
C HIS A 91 7.03 7.50 1.96
N SER A 92 5.86 7.67 1.32
CA SER A 92 5.01 8.85 1.47
C SER A 92 4.44 8.95 2.88
N GLY A 93 3.97 10.14 3.26
CA GLY A 93 3.35 10.35 4.56
C GLY A 93 2.04 9.56 4.73
N ALA A 94 1.61 9.37 5.98
CA ALA A 94 0.45 8.56 6.33
C ALA A 94 -0.84 8.98 5.61
N ILE A 95 -1.10 10.28 5.52
CA ILE A 95 -2.32 10.82 4.87
C ILE A 95 -2.32 10.53 3.37
N SER A 96 -1.19 10.77 2.68
CA SER A 96 -1.07 10.49 1.24
C SER A 96 -1.21 9.00 0.95
N SER A 97 -0.57 8.16 1.77
CA SER A 97 -0.67 6.70 1.65
C SER A 97 -2.12 6.22 1.82
N ALA A 98 -2.80 6.68 2.88
CA ALA A 98 -4.20 6.32 3.12
C ALA A 98 -5.14 6.79 2.00
N LEU A 99 -4.93 8.00 1.47
CA LEU A 99 -5.69 8.54 0.35
C LEU A 99 -5.49 7.70 -0.92
N CYS A 100 -4.24 7.40 -1.27
CA CYS A 100 -3.92 6.65 -2.48
C CYS A 100 -4.33 5.18 -2.41
N PHE A 101 -4.32 4.58 -1.22
CA PHE A 101 -4.71 3.20 -1.02
C PHE A 101 -6.23 2.98 -1.14
N ASN A 102 -7.03 4.02 -0.87
CA ASN A 102 -8.49 3.99 -1.04
C ASN A 102 -8.90 4.56 -2.41
N LYS A 103 -9.23 3.66 -3.35
CA LYS A 103 -9.55 4.04 -4.75
C LYS A 103 -10.69 5.05 -4.86
N ARG A 104 -11.73 4.92 -4.04
CA ARG A 104 -12.89 5.83 -4.08
C ARG A 104 -12.52 7.23 -3.58
N LEU A 105 -11.76 7.32 -2.49
CA LEU A 105 -11.27 8.60 -1.97
C LEU A 105 -10.31 9.26 -2.97
N LEU A 106 -9.35 8.48 -3.52
CA LEU A 106 -8.41 8.98 -4.51
C LEU A 106 -9.13 9.51 -5.75
N LYS A 107 -10.09 8.77 -6.31
CA LYS A 107 -10.88 9.22 -7.47
C LYS A 107 -11.61 10.54 -7.19
N ASN A 108 -12.24 10.64 -6.02
CA ASN A 108 -12.92 11.87 -5.63
C ASN A 108 -11.96 13.05 -5.50
N PHE A 109 -10.78 12.82 -4.94
CA PHE A 109 -9.74 13.84 -4.83
C PHE A 109 -9.23 14.26 -6.20
N LEU A 110 -8.85 13.32 -7.07
CA LEU A 110 -8.36 13.58 -8.43
C LEU A 110 -9.37 14.41 -9.23
N LYS A 111 -10.65 14.01 -9.20
CA LYS A 111 -11.70 14.71 -9.94
C LYS A 111 -11.96 16.11 -9.37
N LYS A 112 -12.12 16.24 -8.04
CA LYS A 112 -12.56 17.51 -7.43
C LYS A 112 -11.44 18.53 -7.26
N LYS A 113 -10.21 18.08 -7.04
CA LYS A 113 -9.08 18.96 -6.74
C LYS A 113 -8.12 19.16 -7.89
N LEU A 114 -7.96 18.16 -8.74
CA LEU A 114 -6.99 18.19 -9.83
C LEU A 114 -7.65 18.16 -11.22
N ASN A 115 -8.97 18.04 -11.30
CA ASN A 115 -9.72 17.90 -12.54
C ASN A 115 -9.21 16.79 -13.46
N ILE A 116 -8.72 15.69 -12.86
CA ILE A 116 -8.23 14.51 -13.58
C ILE A 116 -9.39 13.54 -13.77
N SER A 117 -9.59 13.13 -15.02
CA SER A 117 -10.60 12.12 -15.36
C SER A 117 -10.25 10.76 -14.79
N THR A 118 -11.25 10.07 -14.28
CA THR A 118 -11.14 8.69 -13.77
C THR A 118 -12.29 7.86 -14.30
N PRO A 119 -12.15 6.52 -14.44
CA PRO A 119 -13.26 5.66 -14.85
C PRO A 119 -14.51 5.93 -14.02
N LYS A 120 -15.68 5.93 -14.66
CA LYS A 120 -16.93 6.23 -13.98
C LYS A 120 -17.34 5.12 -13.05
N GLU A 121 -17.57 5.44 -11.77
CA GLU A 121 -18.15 4.49 -10.82
C GLU A 121 -19.65 4.32 -11.10
N ILE A 122 -20.09 3.07 -11.22
CA ILE A 122 -21.48 2.69 -11.50
C ILE A 122 -22.14 2.33 -10.16
N LYS A 123 -23.17 3.07 -9.78
CA LYS A 123 -23.94 2.79 -8.57
C LYS A 123 -24.88 1.60 -8.79
N PHE A 124 -24.95 0.73 -7.82
CA PHE A 124 -25.70 -0.54 -7.84
C PHE A 124 -27.20 -0.40 -8.12
N ASN A 125 -27.78 0.73 -7.77
CA ASN A 125 -29.21 1.04 -7.96
C ASN A 125 -29.55 1.61 -9.32
N LYS A 126 -28.58 1.75 -10.23
CA LYS A 126 -28.77 2.23 -11.60
C LYS A 126 -28.76 1.08 -12.60
N LYS A 127 -29.30 1.32 -13.79
CA LYS A 127 -29.13 0.41 -14.92
C LYS A 127 -27.65 0.28 -15.22
N VAL A 128 -27.13 -0.94 -15.16
CA VAL A 128 -25.73 -1.26 -15.44
C VAL A 128 -25.64 -1.71 -16.89
N GLU A 129 -24.81 -1.05 -17.67
CA GLU A 129 -24.44 -1.47 -19.02
C GLU A 129 -23.18 -2.32 -18.94
N PHE A 130 -23.24 -3.54 -19.45
CA PHE A 130 -22.14 -4.50 -19.42
C PHE A 130 -21.33 -4.44 -20.72
N PRO A 131 -20.01 -4.82 -20.67
CA PRO A 131 -19.27 -5.33 -19.53
C PRO A 131 -18.82 -4.23 -18.57
N VAL A 132 -18.59 -4.61 -17.31
CA VAL A 132 -18.06 -3.72 -16.25
C VAL A 132 -16.89 -4.38 -15.52
N ILE A 133 -16.11 -3.59 -14.79
CA ILE A 133 -15.05 -4.09 -13.94
C ILE A 133 -15.44 -3.93 -12.47
N LEU A 134 -15.30 -5.02 -11.70
CA LEU A 134 -15.43 -5.05 -10.25
C LEU A 134 -14.03 -5.09 -9.64
N LYS A 135 -13.77 -4.24 -8.67
CA LYS A 135 -12.48 -4.23 -7.95
C LYS A 135 -12.65 -3.84 -6.49
N PRO A 136 -11.82 -4.37 -5.58
CA PRO A 136 -11.82 -3.94 -4.19
C PRO A 136 -11.46 -2.45 -4.09
N ASN A 137 -12.12 -1.75 -3.16
CA ASN A 137 -11.80 -0.34 -2.88
C ASN A 137 -10.40 -0.18 -2.27
N TRP A 138 -9.98 -1.16 -1.49
CA TRP A 138 -8.68 -1.24 -0.83
C TRP A 138 -7.82 -2.33 -1.47
N GLY A 139 -6.50 -2.13 -1.51
CA GLY A 139 -5.58 -3.11 -2.04
C GLY A 139 -5.00 -2.76 -3.41
N GLY A 140 -4.05 -3.58 -3.85
CA GLY A 140 -3.24 -3.41 -5.06
C GLY A 140 -3.06 -4.70 -5.85
N SER A 141 -2.02 -4.74 -6.70
CA SER A 141 -1.53 -5.92 -7.43
C SER A 141 -2.60 -6.67 -8.22
N SER A 142 -3.63 -5.96 -8.70
CA SER A 142 -4.76 -6.54 -9.46
C SER A 142 -5.53 -7.65 -8.73
N LYS A 143 -5.28 -7.87 -7.44
CA LYS A 143 -5.99 -8.89 -6.65
C LYS A 143 -7.47 -8.49 -6.48
N GLY A 144 -8.34 -9.47 -6.73
CA GLY A 144 -9.80 -9.29 -6.60
C GLY A 144 -10.45 -8.48 -7.73
N ILE A 145 -9.74 -8.15 -8.81
CA ILE A 145 -10.32 -7.55 -10.02
C ILE A 145 -11.06 -8.63 -10.80
N LYS A 146 -12.29 -8.31 -11.24
CA LYS A 146 -13.13 -9.19 -12.07
C LYS A 146 -13.79 -8.40 -13.18
N PHE A 147 -13.77 -8.97 -14.38
CA PHE A 147 -14.56 -8.49 -15.50
C PHE A 147 -15.92 -9.21 -15.46
N LEU A 148 -17.01 -8.45 -15.49
CA LEU A 148 -18.37 -8.98 -15.37
C LEU A 148 -19.13 -8.63 -16.64
N ASN A 149 -19.71 -9.66 -17.25
CA ASN A 149 -20.38 -9.53 -18.54
C ASN A 149 -21.91 -9.49 -18.41
N SER A 150 -22.44 -9.80 -17.22
CA SER A 150 -23.87 -9.88 -17.01
C SER A 150 -24.30 -9.45 -15.61
N LYS A 151 -25.61 -9.22 -15.45
CA LYS A 151 -26.21 -8.93 -14.15
C LYS A 151 -26.11 -10.12 -13.19
N GLU A 152 -26.15 -11.32 -13.71
CA GLU A 152 -25.99 -12.57 -12.98
C GLU A 152 -24.56 -12.68 -12.41
N ASP A 153 -23.54 -12.36 -13.23
CA ASP A 153 -22.15 -12.31 -12.79
C ASP A 153 -21.96 -11.28 -11.67
N LEU A 154 -22.58 -10.11 -11.85
CA LEU A 154 -22.52 -9.05 -10.85
C LEU A 154 -23.11 -9.51 -9.51
N LYS A 155 -24.31 -10.11 -9.51
CA LYS A 155 -24.95 -10.61 -8.31
C LYS A 155 -24.14 -11.67 -7.57
N LYS A 156 -23.48 -12.58 -8.30
CA LYS A 156 -22.65 -13.66 -7.74
C LYS A 156 -21.36 -13.12 -7.09
N ASN A 157 -20.85 -12.00 -7.56
CA ASN A 157 -19.53 -11.51 -7.16
C ASN A 157 -19.57 -10.32 -6.20
N ILE A 158 -20.70 -9.67 -6.05
CA ILE A 158 -20.88 -8.64 -5.03
C ILE A 158 -21.08 -9.27 -3.68
N SER A 159 -20.09 -9.13 -2.81
CA SER A 159 -20.17 -9.63 -1.44
C SER A 159 -20.42 -8.53 -0.40
N ASN A 160 -20.10 -7.28 -0.70
CA ASN A 160 -20.30 -6.15 0.22
C ASN A 160 -20.10 -4.79 -0.46
N HIS A 161 -20.40 -3.69 0.26
CA HIS A 161 -20.19 -2.30 -0.20
C HIS A 161 -18.72 -1.86 -0.34
N GLN A 162 -17.77 -2.75 -0.11
CA GLN A 162 -16.33 -2.46 -0.20
C GLN A 162 -15.78 -2.54 -1.63
N ASN A 163 -16.57 -2.98 -2.59
CA ASN A 163 -16.15 -3.07 -3.98
C ASN A 163 -16.60 -1.84 -4.78
N LEU A 164 -15.79 -1.46 -5.77
CA LEU A 164 -16.15 -0.51 -6.82
C LEU A 164 -16.57 -1.29 -8.06
N ILE A 165 -17.62 -0.79 -8.71
CA ILE A 165 -18.01 -1.19 -10.06
C ILE A 165 -17.71 0.00 -10.97
N GLU A 166 -16.94 -0.22 -12.01
CA GLU A 166 -16.55 0.85 -12.93
C GLU A 166 -16.77 0.46 -14.38
N GLU A 167 -16.92 1.46 -15.23
CA GLU A 167 -16.85 1.28 -16.67
C GLU A 167 -15.47 0.74 -17.07
N ILE A 168 -15.42 -0.03 -18.15
CA ILE A 168 -14.15 -0.48 -18.73
C ILE A 168 -13.66 0.61 -19.68
N ILE A 169 -12.42 1.04 -19.48
CA ILE A 169 -11.74 1.95 -20.39
C ILE A 169 -10.91 1.12 -21.36
N TYR A 170 -11.22 1.22 -22.64
CA TYR A 170 -10.44 0.56 -23.69
C TYR A 170 -9.32 1.50 -24.15
N GLY A 171 -8.09 0.98 -24.21
CA GLY A 171 -6.94 1.76 -24.62
C GLY A 171 -5.62 1.10 -24.31
N LYS A 172 -4.53 1.82 -24.57
CA LYS A 172 -3.19 1.38 -24.21
C LYS A 172 -2.96 1.67 -22.71
N GLU A 173 -2.64 0.64 -21.96
CA GLU A 173 -2.25 0.77 -20.55
C GLU A 173 -0.81 1.27 -20.47
N LEU A 174 -0.59 2.28 -19.63
CA LEU A 174 0.70 2.90 -19.41
C LEU A 174 0.99 2.95 -17.90
N THR A 175 2.27 2.80 -17.55
CA THR A 175 2.79 3.01 -16.20
C THR A 175 3.81 4.16 -16.22
N VAL A 176 3.79 4.98 -15.18
CA VAL A 176 4.69 6.13 -14.99
C VAL A 176 5.56 5.87 -13.76
#